data_aed49defe409d78467795f702e7df194
#
_entry.id   aed49defe409d78467795f702e7df194
#
_cell.length_a   1.000
_cell.length_b   1.000
_cell.length_c   1.000
_cell.angle_alpha   90.00
_cell.angle_beta   90.00
_cell.angle_gamma   90.00
#
_symmetry.space_group_name_H-M   'P 1'
#
loop_
_entity.id
_entity.type
_entity.pdbx_description
1 polymer ?
#
loop_
_entity_poly.entity_id
_entity_poly.type
_entity_poly.pdbx_seq_one_letter_code
_entity_poly.pdbx_strand_id
1 'polypeptide(L)' 'MEINFKYNVGQKVFYENEQYEILSRHYMETKNAKIIKYNLRAGDEFIPNVWENDLRVLSVIK' A
#
# COMPACT_ATOMS: atom_id res chain seq x y z
N MET A 1 5.79 0.64 21.06
CA MET A 1 6.40 0.80 19.73
C MET A 1 5.33 1.21 18.73
N GLU A 2 5.66 2.18 17.91
CA GLU A 2 4.71 2.70 16.95
C GLU A 2 4.99 2.16 15.57
N ILE A 3 3.92 1.82 14.86
CA ILE A 3 4.02 1.42 13.48
C ILE A 3 3.35 2.50 12.63
N ASN A 4 4.14 3.11 11.78
CA ASN A 4 3.66 4.21 10.96
C ASN A 4 3.41 3.73 9.54
N PHE A 5 2.17 3.49 9.22
CA PHE A 5 1.78 3.16 7.86
C PHE A 5 1.65 4.46 7.06
N LYS A 6 2.24 4.45 5.88
CA LYS A 6 2.19 5.62 5.02
C LYS A 6 0.80 5.79 4.41
N TYR A 7 0.07 4.70 4.25
CA TYR A 7 -1.26 4.73 3.63
C TYR A 7 -2.27 4.09 4.54
N ASN A 8 -3.54 4.46 4.35
CA ASN A 8 -4.63 3.95 5.17
C ASN A 8 -5.49 3.00 4.37
N VAL A 9 -6.15 2.09 5.08
CA VAL A 9 -7.13 1.22 4.46
C VAL A 9 -8.23 2.08 3.86
N GLY A 10 -8.60 1.77 2.61
CA GLY A 10 -9.60 2.54 1.90
C GLY A 10 -9.04 3.68 1.07
N GLN A 11 -7.77 3.98 1.24
CA GLN A 11 -7.14 5.06 0.50
C GLN A 11 -6.83 4.60 -0.93
N LYS A 12 -6.90 5.55 -1.86
CA LYS A 12 -6.54 5.28 -3.25
C LYS A 12 -5.07 5.59 -3.48
N VAL A 13 -4.40 4.73 -4.18
CA VAL A 13 -2.98 4.89 -4.49
C VAL A 13 -2.73 4.46 -5.92
N PHE A 14 -1.54 4.81 -6.43
CA PHE A 14 -1.09 4.34 -7.73
C PHE A 14 -0.10 3.21 -7.54
N TYR A 15 -0.26 2.19 -8.36
CA TYR A 15 0.68 1.09 -8.44
C TYR A 15 0.83 0.72 -9.90
N GLU A 16 2.05 0.84 -10.41
CA GLU A 16 2.34 0.53 -11.82
C GLU A 16 1.39 1.27 -12.77
N ASN A 17 1.24 2.56 -12.50
CA ASN A 17 0.46 3.46 -13.37
C ASN A 17 -1.03 3.21 -13.37
N GLU A 18 -1.53 2.48 -12.37
CA GLU A 18 -2.95 2.24 -12.23
C GLU A 18 -3.40 2.58 -10.83
N GLN A 19 -4.65 2.99 -10.73
CA GLN A 19 -5.20 3.38 -9.44
C GLN A 19 -5.82 2.18 -8.75
N TYR A 20 -5.46 2.01 -7.47
CA TYR A 20 -5.96 0.91 -6.66
C TYR A 20 -6.45 1.44 -5.33
N GLU A 21 -7.29 0.64 -4.70
CA GLU A 21 -7.75 0.92 -3.34
C GLU A 21 -7.04 -0.02 -2.38
N ILE A 22 -6.63 0.50 -1.24
CA ILE A 22 -5.97 -0.31 -0.23
C ILE A 22 -7.02 -1.08 0.56
N LEU A 23 -6.96 -2.40 0.46
CA LEU A 23 -7.88 -3.27 1.19
C LEU A 23 -7.41 -3.55 2.59
N SER A 24 -6.13 -3.78 2.76
CA SER A 24 -5.58 -4.09 4.08
C SER A 24 -4.12 -3.72 4.10
N ARG A 25 -3.59 -3.62 5.29
CA ARG A 25 -2.18 -3.28 5.44
C ARG A 25 -1.57 -4.24 6.46
N HIS A 26 -0.30 -4.55 6.25
CA HIS A 26 0.36 -5.59 7.00
C HIS A 26 1.74 -5.13 7.41
N TYR A 27 2.12 -5.51 8.59
CA TYR A 27 3.43 -5.17 9.15
C TYR A 27 4.14 -6.45 9.53
N MET A 28 5.39 -6.56 9.12
CA MET A 28 6.22 -7.69 9.50
C MET A 28 7.57 -7.17 9.98
N GLU A 29 7.98 -7.66 11.11
CA GLU A 29 9.27 -7.29 11.64
C GLU A 29 10.19 -8.50 11.58
N THR A 30 11.36 -8.33 10.98
CA THR A 30 12.37 -9.37 10.98
C THR A 30 13.52 -8.91 11.84
N LYS A 31 14.49 -9.79 11.96
CA LYS A 31 15.67 -9.47 12.75
C LYS A 31 16.37 -8.21 12.25
N ASN A 32 16.35 -8.01 10.94
CA ASN A 32 17.12 -6.92 10.34
C ASN A 32 16.28 -5.85 9.69
N ALA A 33 14.96 -6.01 9.63
CA ALA A 33 14.17 -5.06 8.86
C ALA A 33 12.73 -5.01 9.33
N LYS A 34 12.09 -3.92 8.99
CA LYS A 34 10.66 -3.76 9.17
C LYS A 34 10.05 -3.65 7.80
N ILE A 35 9.03 -4.45 7.54
CA ILE A 35 8.44 -4.56 6.22
C ILE A 35 6.97 -4.21 6.30
N ILE A 36 6.55 -3.28 5.44
CA ILE A 36 5.15 -2.89 5.37
C ILE A 36 4.64 -3.21 3.98
N LYS A 37 3.54 -3.94 3.92
CA LYS A 37 2.94 -4.34 2.67
C LYS A 37 1.47 -4.06 2.68
N TYR A 38 0.89 -3.97 1.50
CA TYR A 38 -0.52 -3.68 1.33
C TYR A 38 -1.15 -4.63 0.34
N ASN A 39 -2.43 -4.91 0.55
CA ASN A 39 -3.23 -5.61 -0.44
C ASN A 39 -4.07 -4.56 -1.17
N LEU A 40 -4.09 -4.66 -2.48
CA LEU A 40 -4.73 -3.67 -3.32
C LEU A 40 -5.85 -4.29 -4.14
N ARG A 41 -6.78 -3.45 -4.56
CA ARG A 41 -7.88 -3.90 -5.39
C ARG A 41 -8.30 -2.80 -6.35
N ALA A 42 -8.63 -3.21 -7.57
CA ALA A 42 -9.19 -2.33 -8.57
C ALA A 42 -10.21 -3.12 -9.37
N GLY A 43 -11.49 -2.86 -9.11
CA GLY A 43 -12.53 -3.64 -9.76
C GLY A 43 -12.42 -5.10 -9.36
N ASP A 44 -12.18 -5.95 -10.32
CA ASP A 44 -12.06 -7.39 -10.09
C ASP A 44 -10.63 -7.83 -9.87
N GLU A 45 -9.70 -6.91 -9.97
CA GLU A 45 -8.29 -7.25 -9.84
C GLU A 45 -7.84 -7.11 -8.41
N PHE A 46 -7.15 -8.13 -7.91
CA PHE A 46 -6.64 -8.15 -6.54
C PHE A 46 -5.13 -8.37 -6.59
N ILE A 47 -4.38 -7.49 -5.94
CA ILE A 47 -2.92 -7.57 -5.92
C ILE A 47 -2.47 -7.61 -4.48
N PRO A 48 -1.96 -8.75 -4.02
CA PRO A 48 -1.52 -8.87 -2.63
C PRO A 48 -0.04 -8.57 -2.46
N ASN A 49 0.34 -8.29 -1.23
CA ASN A 49 1.73 -8.20 -0.82
C ASN A 49 2.54 -7.17 -1.60
N VAL A 50 1.96 -6.00 -1.81
CA VAL A 50 2.66 -4.93 -2.49
C VAL A 50 3.46 -4.14 -1.47
N TRP A 51 4.73 -3.93 -1.75
CA TRP A 51 5.60 -3.19 -0.86
C TRP A 51 5.21 -1.73 -0.81
N GLU A 52 5.35 -1.15 0.37
CA GLU A 52 4.99 0.26 0.54
C GLU A 52 5.75 1.16 -0.42
N ASN A 53 7.01 0.84 -0.68
CA ASN A 53 7.84 1.68 -1.54
C ASN A 53 7.44 1.61 -3.01
N ASP A 54 6.65 0.62 -3.39
CA ASP A 54 6.20 0.50 -4.77
C ASP A 54 4.96 1.31 -5.05
N LEU A 55 4.37 1.90 -4.05
CA LEU A 55 3.15 2.66 -4.20
C LEU A 55 3.45 4.14 -4.34
N ARG A 56 2.55 4.84 -5.02
CA ARG A 56 2.65 6.29 -5.17
C ARG A 56 1.38 6.94 -4.65
N VAL A 57 1.55 8.08 -4.08
CA VAL A 57 0.40 8.86 -3.63
C VAL A 57 -0.40 9.29 -4.84
N LEU A 58 -1.72 9.13 -4.74
CA LEU A 58 -2.59 9.65 -5.76
C LEU A 58 -2.70 11.15 -5.53
N SER A 59 -1.89 11.92 -6.21
CA SER A 59 -1.88 13.35 -5.97
C SER A 59 -2.62 14.06 -7.08
N VAL A 60 -3.31 15.09 -6.68
CA VAL A 60 -4.01 15.94 -7.61
C VAL A 60 -3.14 17.15 -7.83
N ILE A 61 -2.77 17.32 -9.04
CA ILE A 61 -1.95 18.46 -9.36
C ILE A 61 -2.83 19.44 -10.01
N LYS A 62 -2.71 20.47 -9.57
CA LYS A 62 -3.46 21.35 -10.19
C LYS A 62 -2.84 22.25 -10.96
#